data_aea8b7752c7594afc48a831f9caf8c39
#
_entry.id   aea8b7752c7594afc48a831f9caf8c39
#
_cell.length_a   1.000
_cell.length_b   1.000
_cell.length_c   1.000
_cell.angle_alpha   90.00
_cell.angle_beta   90.00
_cell.angle_gamma   90.00
#
_symmetry.space_group_name_H-M   'P 1'
#
loop_
_entity.id
_entity.type
_entity.pdbx_description
1 polymer ?
#
loop_
_entity_poly.entity_id
_entity_poly.type
_entity_poly.pdbx_seq_one_letter_code
_entity_poly.pdbx_strand_id
1 'polypeptide(L)'
;MFRYQEMSHNNSKVYVQMMWNTWPKTRALLEQLTSEELLEAAEQARQYRPITNPAIKELLKAITWVGSTSAGSNEKKSHMLVELKSSVVYHRCPIIFIMLNPGDLHSPISLYYAGEKIDPKCFLPQWYTASYRLKMKLRNPLAIIEYFHTLMDTIMEAVFKQGIFGDLRHYYGMIEYQGRGTPHIHMMVWPQFVLSN
;
A
#
# COMPACT_ATOMS: atom_id res chain seq x y z
N MET A 1 -5.07 -11.82 8.73
CA MET A 1 -4.37 -12.14 7.49
C MET A 1 -4.41 -10.89 6.62
N PHE A 2 -3.28 -10.25 6.41
CA PHE A 2 -3.25 -9.04 5.58
C PHE A 2 -3.64 -9.41 4.16
N ARG A 3 -4.73 -8.84 3.63
CA ARG A 3 -5.21 -9.06 2.25
C ARG A 3 -4.26 -8.55 1.15
N TYR A 4 -3.02 -8.24 1.49
CA TYR A 4 -2.09 -7.58 0.58
C TYR A 4 -1.54 -8.51 -0.51
N GLN A 5 -1.34 -9.79 -0.24
CA GLN A 5 -0.88 -10.76 -1.25
C GLN A 5 -1.94 -11.02 -2.32
N GLU A 6 -3.21 -11.12 -1.94
CA GLU A 6 -4.31 -11.23 -2.90
C GLU A 6 -4.51 -9.95 -3.72
N MET A 7 -4.33 -8.77 -3.10
CA MET A 7 -4.47 -7.50 -3.80
C MET A 7 -3.37 -7.25 -4.81
N SER A 8 -2.10 -7.57 -4.54
CA SER A 8 -1.00 -7.39 -5.49
C SER A 8 -1.16 -8.30 -6.71
N HIS A 9 -1.52 -9.56 -6.52
CA HIS A 9 -1.68 -10.51 -7.62
C HIS A 9 -2.99 -10.30 -8.40
N ASN A 10 -4.09 -9.99 -7.70
CA ASN A 10 -5.36 -9.64 -8.33
C ASN A 10 -5.31 -8.28 -9.01
N ASN A 11 -4.60 -7.29 -8.45
CA ASN A 11 -4.42 -6.00 -9.09
C ASN A 11 -3.67 -6.11 -10.41
N SER A 12 -2.66 -6.97 -10.52
CA SER A 12 -1.97 -7.19 -11.80
C SER A 12 -2.88 -7.83 -12.83
N LYS A 13 -3.67 -8.84 -12.47
CA LYS A 13 -4.64 -9.48 -13.37
C LYS A 13 -5.78 -8.55 -13.76
N VAL A 14 -6.35 -7.83 -12.79
CA VAL A 14 -7.39 -6.84 -13.02
C VAL A 14 -6.86 -5.72 -13.90
N TYR A 15 -5.67 -5.19 -13.63
CA TYR A 15 -5.03 -4.16 -14.45
C TYR A 15 -4.83 -4.62 -15.91
N VAL A 16 -4.29 -5.82 -16.13
CA VAL A 16 -4.11 -6.39 -17.46
C VAL A 16 -5.46 -6.56 -18.15
N GLN A 17 -6.47 -7.11 -17.48
CA GLN A 17 -7.80 -7.33 -18.04
C GLN A 17 -8.54 -6.02 -18.34
N MET A 18 -8.33 -5.00 -17.51
CA MET A 18 -8.81 -3.64 -17.72
C MET A 18 -8.16 -2.99 -18.94
N MET A 19 -6.84 -3.12 -19.08
CA MET A 19 -6.12 -2.63 -20.26
C MET A 19 -6.66 -3.27 -21.54
N TRP A 20 -6.91 -4.56 -21.55
CA TRP A 20 -7.45 -5.26 -22.73
C TRP A 20 -8.87 -4.83 -23.09
N ASN A 21 -9.76 -4.64 -22.11
CA ASN A 21 -11.17 -4.34 -22.35
C ASN A 21 -11.46 -2.84 -22.48
N THR A 22 -10.71 -2.01 -21.78
CA THR A 22 -10.99 -0.56 -21.69
C THR A 22 -10.10 0.27 -22.61
N TRP A 23 -8.85 -0.17 -22.82
CA TRP A 23 -7.88 0.56 -23.61
C TRP A 23 -8.32 0.86 -25.06
N PRO A 24 -8.91 -0.09 -25.82
CA PRO A 24 -9.35 0.21 -27.19
C PRO A 24 -10.37 1.35 -27.24
N LYS A 25 -11.31 1.38 -26.27
CA LYS A 25 -12.31 2.45 -26.16
C LYS A 25 -11.68 3.78 -25.72
N THR A 26 -10.80 3.73 -24.73
CA THR A 26 -10.10 4.91 -24.22
C THR A 26 -9.19 5.51 -25.27
N ARG A 27 -8.49 4.68 -26.05
CA ARG A 27 -7.66 5.10 -27.17
C ARG A 27 -8.49 5.78 -28.25
N ALA A 28 -9.60 5.20 -28.65
CA ALA A 28 -10.51 5.79 -29.64
C ALA A 28 -11.06 7.15 -29.18
N LEU A 29 -11.35 7.30 -27.88
CA LEU A 29 -11.75 8.61 -27.33
C LEU A 29 -10.60 9.62 -27.38
N LEU A 30 -9.37 9.21 -27.02
CA LEU A 30 -8.20 10.10 -27.08
C LEU A 30 -7.88 10.56 -28.51
N GLU A 31 -8.01 9.68 -29.49
CA GLU A 31 -7.76 10.01 -30.91
C GLU A 31 -8.81 10.99 -31.49
N GLN A 32 -9.97 11.10 -30.86
CA GLN A 32 -11.05 12.03 -31.28
C GLN A 32 -10.96 13.40 -30.60
N LEU A 33 -10.22 13.52 -29.49
CA LEU A 33 -10.14 14.77 -28.73
C LEU A 33 -9.08 15.71 -29.29
N THR A 34 -9.45 16.98 -29.40
CA THR A 34 -8.51 18.04 -29.78
C THR A 34 -7.78 18.62 -28.55
N SER A 35 -6.66 19.29 -28.78
CA SER A 35 -5.92 19.98 -27.72
C SER A 35 -6.76 21.10 -27.08
N GLU A 36 -7.58 21.79 -27.90
CA GLU A 36 -8.46 22.86 -27.44
C GLU A 36 -9.52 22.33 -26.45
N GLU A 37 -10.16 21.21 -26.79
CA GLU A 37 -11.15 20.56 -25.91
C GLU A 37 -10.55 20.11 -24.57
N LEU A 38 -9.32 19.59 -24.60
CA LEU A 38 -8.61 19.20 -23.39
C LEU A 38 -8.24 20.41 -22.53
N LEU A 39 -7.80 21.51 -23.15
CA LEU A 39 -7.49 22.76 -22.43
C LEU A 39 -8.74 23.39 -21.83
N GLU A 40 -9.86 23.40 -22.56
CA GLU A 40 -11.14 23.88 -22.05
C GLU A 40 -11.60 23.06 -20.84
N ALA A 41 -11.52 21.74 -20.91
CA ALA A 41 -11.88 20.87 -19.80
C ALA A 41 -10.95 21.06 -18.58
N ALA A 42 -9.66 21.28 -18.81
CA ALA A 42 -8.71 21.59 -17.75
C ALA A 42 -9.05 22.92 -17.05
N GLU A 43 -9.45 23.94 -17.82
CA GLU A 43 -9.89 25.22 -17.26
C GLU A 43 -11.22 25.10 -16.49
N GLN A 44 -12.18 24.32 -17.00
CA GLN A 44 -13.42 24.00 -16.28
C GLN A 44 -13.12 23.32 -14.95
N ALA A 45 -12.21 22.33 -14.95
CA ALA A 45 -11.80 21.64 -13.74
C ALA A 45 -11.10 22.57 -12.75
N ARG A 46 -10.22 23.46 -13.22
CA ARG A 46 -9.52 24.45 -12.40
C ARG A 46 -10.48 25.42 -11.71
N GLN A 47 -11.59 25.76 -12.40
CA GLN A 47 -12.63 26.64 -11.88
C GLN A 47 -13.72 25.90 -11.08
N TYR A 48 -13.53 24.62 -10.79
CA TYR A 48 -14.54 23.76 -10.13
C TYR A 48 -15.89 23.72 -10.88
N ARG A 49 -15.86 23.94 -12.19
CA ARG A 49 -17.05 23.80 -13.02
C ARG A 49 -17.19 22.37 -13.56
N PRO A 50 -18.42 21.89 -13.77
CA PRO A 50 -18.63 20.59 -14.38
C PRO A 50 -18.09 20.56 -15.81
N ILE A 51 -17.30 19.53 -16.13
CA ILE A 51 -16.82 19.30 -17.48
C ILE A 51 -18.00 19.04 -18.40
N THR A 52 -18.09 19.74 -19.50
CA THR A 52 -19.23 19.67 -20.43
C THR A 52 -19.06 18.57 -21.48
N ASN A 53 -17.84 18.37 -21.99
CA ASN A 53 -17.55 17.41 -23.05
C ASN A 53 -17.77 15.95 -22.57
N PRO A 54 -18.70 15.18 -23.20
CA PRO A 54 -19.01 13.81 -22.77
C PRO A 54 -17.86 12.83 -22.98
N ALA A 55 -17.05 13.01 -24.05
CA ALA A 55 -15.91 12.15 -24.33
C ALA A 55 -14.83 12.31 -23.24
N ILE A 56 -14.59 13.54 -22.78
CA ILE A 56 -13.66 13.82 -21.68
C ILE A 56 -14.20 13.27 -20.36
N LYS A 57 -15.51 13.33 -20.12
CA LYS A 57 -16.10 12.68 -18.92
C LYS A 57 -15.84 11.18 -18.90
N GLU A 58 -16.03 10.49 -20.02
CA GLU A 58 -15.76 9.05 -20.11
C GLU A 58 -14.27 8.73 -19.97
N LEU A 59 -13.41 9.54 -20.58
CA LEU A 59 -11.96 9.43 -20.40
C LEU A 59 -11.55 9.58 -18.93
N LEU A 60 -12.08 10.59 -18.24
CA LEU A 60 -11.79 10.81 -16.81
C LEU A 60 -12.31 9.66 -15.94
N LYS A 61 -13.48 9.09 -16.24
CA LYS A 61 -13.96 7.89 -15.54
C LYS A 61 -12.99 6.71 -15.71
N ALA A 62 -12.52 6.48 -16.94
CA ALA A 62 -11.57 5.41 -17.21
C ALA A 62 -10.24 5.64 -16.47
N ILE A 63 -9.70 6.86 -16.46
CA ILE A 63 -8.47 7.23 -15.74
C ILE A 63 -8.67 7.07 -14.23
N THR A 64 -9.76 7.59 -13.69
CA THR A 64 -10.09 7.48 -12.26
C THR A 64 -10.22 6.02 -11.84
N TRP A 65 -10.85 5.20 -12.66
CA TRP A 65 -11.02 3.79 -12.37
C TRP A 65 -9.68 3.04 -12.38
N VAL A 66 -8.82 3.25 -13.40
CA VAL A 66 -7.46 2.71 -13.43
C VAL A 66 -6.64 3.24 -12.25
N GLY A 67 -6.76 4.53 -11.94
CA GLY A 67 -6.10 5.17 -10.80
C GLY A 67 -6.48 4.52 -9.48
N SER A 68 -7.75 4.16 -9.27
CA SER A 68 -8.22 3.57 -8.01
C SER A 68 -7.59 2.21 -7.69
N THR A 69 -7.07 1.51 -8.70
CA THR A 69 -6.36 0.23 -8.55
C THR A 69 -4.85 0.38 -8.44
N SER A 70 -4.32 1.55 -8.80
CA SER A 70 -2.87 1.81 -8.80
C SER A 70 -2.38 2.22 -7.41
N ALA A 71 -1.40 1.50 -6.88
CA ALA A 71 -0.80 1.84 -5.59
C ALA A 71 -0.20 3.25 -5.63
N GLY A 72 -0.48 4.05 -4.60
CA GLY A 72 0.04 5.42 -4.46
C GLY A 72 -0.69 6.49 -5.27
N SER A 73 -1.67 6.13 -6.11
CA SER A 73 -2.49 7.12 -6.82
C SER A 73 -3.36 7.94 -5.87
N ASN A 74 -3.79 9.12 -6.30
CA ASN A 74 -4.69 9.97 -5.51
C ASN A 74 -6.07 9.33 -5.33
N GLU A 75 -6.54 8.60 -6.35
CA GLU A 75 -7.80 7.85 -6.32
C GLU A 75 -7.74 6.71 -5.28
N LYS A 76 -6.62 5.97 -5.25
CA LYS A 76 -6.41 4.94 -4.24
C LYS A 76 -6.34 5.52 -2.83
N LYS A 77 -5.62 6.63 -2.65
CA LYS A 77 -5.55 7.35 -1.36
C LYS A 77 -6.93 7.84 -0.91
N SER A 78 -7.73 8.37 -1.84
CA SER A 78 -9.10 8.80 -1.54
C SER A 78 -9.98 7.63 -1.10
N HIS A 79 -9.87 6.48 -1.76
CA HIS A 79 -10.58 5.26 -1.38
C HIS A 79 -10.17 4.78 0.03
N MET A 80 -8.88 4.73 0.29
CA MET A 80 -8.34 4.38 1.62
C MET A 80 -8.81 5.35 2.72
N LEU A 81 -8.93 6.65 2.39
CA LEU A 81 -9.48 7.64 3.33
C LEU A 81 -10.97 7.38 3.65
N VAL A 82 -11.75 6.95 2.66
CA VAL A 82 -13.16 6.57 2.88
C VAL A 82 -13.24 5.33 3.77
N GLU A 83 -12.42 4.30 3.52
CA GLU A 83 -12.34 3.10 4.36
C GLU A 83 -11.97 3.44 5.81
N LEU A 84 -10.95 4.28 5.99
CA LEU A 84 -10.53 4.74 7.31
C LEU A 84 -11.65 5.52 8.02
N LYS A 85 -12.30 6.47 7.33
CA LYS A 85 -13.45 7.22 7.90
C LYS A 85 -14.59 6.29 8.30
N SER A 86 -14.90 5.29 7.48
CA SER A 86 -15.91 4.27 7.80
C SER A 86 -15.54 3.48 9.05
N SER A 87 -14.25 3.10 9.19
CA SER A 87 -13.76 2.43 10.39
C SER A 87 -13.89 3.32 11.64
N VAL A 88 -13.58 4.62 11.52
CA VAL A 88 -13.73 5.59 12.62
C VAL A 88 -15.21 5.78 12.99
N VAL A 89 -16.11 5.85 12.01
CA VAL A 89 -17.57 5.98 12.28
C VAL A 89 -18.09 4.74 13.00
N TYR A 90 -17.69 3.56 12.57
CA TYR A 90 -18.20 2.30 13.11
C TYR A 90 -17.56 1.92 14.45
N HIS A 91 -16.24 2.06 14.57
CA HIS A 91 -15.47 1.65 15.75
C HIS A 91 -15.15 2.82 16.70
N ARG A 92 -15.55 4.05 16.38
CA ARG A 92 -15.16 5.32 17.02
C ARG A 92 -13.68 5.64 16.75
N CYS A 93 -13.11 6.59 17.52
CA CYS A 93 -11.70 6.96 17.35
C CYS A 93 -10.77 5.81 17.71
N PRO A 94 -9.70 5.57 16.92
CA PRO A 94 -8.65 4.64 17.31
C PRO A 94 -7.95 5.14 18.58
N ILE A 95 -7.51 4.20 19.40
CA ILE A 95 -6.85 4.53 20.67
C ILE A 95 -5.33 4.54 20.49
N ILE A 96 -4.82 3.67 19.59
CA ILE A 96 -3.39 3.52 19.40
C ILE A 96 -3.06 3.79 17.94
N PHE A 97 -2.04 4.62 17.72
CA PHE A 97 -1.39 4.80 16.42
C PHE A 97 0.01 4.19 16.49
N ILE A 98 0.32 3.30 15.57
CA ILE A 98 1.59 2.59 15.49
C ILE A 98 2.23 2.85 14.15
N MET A 99 3.51 3.19 14.17
CA MET A 99 4.36 3.24 12.99
C MET A 99 5.48 2.23 13.19
N LEU A 100 5.56 1.26 12.28
CA LEU A 100 6.63 0.27 12.28
C LEU A 100 7.49 0.47 11.04
N ASN A 101 8.75 0.75 11.29
CA ASN A 101 9.78 0.91 10.27
C ASN A 101 10.87 -0.15 10.51
N PRO A 102 10.72 -1.34 9.95
CA PRO A 102 11.67 -2.42 10.18
C PRO A 102 13.07 -2.05 9.70
N GLY A 103 14.05 -2.29 10.54
CA GLY A 103 15.46 -2.10 10.18
C GLY A 103 15.98 -3.19 9.24
N ASP A 104 15.41 -3.27 8.04
CA ASP A 104 15.68 -4.32 7.06
C ASP A 104 17.17 -4.44 6.71
N LEU A 105 17.91 -3.31 6.61
CA LEU A 105 19.35 -3.31 6.31
C LEU A 105 20.21 -3.94 7.41
N HIS A 106 19.73 -3.95 8.65
CA HIS A 106 20.47 -4.46 9.79
C HIS A 106 20.00 -5.83 10.27
N SER A 107 18.87 -6.30 9.76
CA SER A 107 18.31 -7.59 10.16
C SER A 107 19.02 -8.76 9.48
N PRO A 108 19.56 -9.74 10.25
CA PRO A 108 20.05 -10.98 9.68
C PRO A 108 18.97 -11.78 8.98
N ILE A 109 17.73 -11.71 9.46
CA ILE A 109 16.58 -12.41 8.88
C ILE A 109 16.33 -11.94 7.43
N SER A 110 16.43 -10.65 7.16
CA SER A 110 16.23 -10.13 5.79
C SER A 110 17.33 -10.61 4.82
N LEU A 111 18.56 -10.82 5.28
CA LEU A 111 19.65 -11.40 4.50
C LEU A 111 19.45 -12.91 4.28
N TYR A 112 18.95 -13.61 5.28
CA TYR A 112 18.56 -15.02 5.14
C TYR A 112 17.50 -15.19 4.04
N TYR A 113 16.46 -14.35 4.02
CA TYR A 113 15.48 -14.33 2.93
C TYR A 113 16.11 -13.96 1.58
N ALA A 114 17.16 -13.14 1.58
CA ALA A 114 17.91 -12.82 0.36
C ALA A 114 18.81 -13.97 -0.16
N GLY A 115 18.82 -15.12 0.51
CA GLY A 115 19.52 -16.31 0.14
C GLY A 115 20.92 -16.45 0.76
N GLU A 116 21.26 -15.58 1.73
CA GLU A 116 22.53 -15.69 2.45
C GLU A 116 22.48 -16.84 3.45
N LYS A 117 23.57 -17.61 3.51
CA LYS A 117 23.72 -18.71 4.47
C LYS A 117 24.18 -18.17 5.82
N ILE A 118 23.27 -17.58 6.55
CA ILE A 118 23.52 -17.05 7.90
C ILE A 118 22.55 -17.68 8.90
N ASP A 119 22.95 -17.75 10.14
CA ASP A 119 22.04 -18.06 11.23
C ASP A 119 21.27 -16.78 11.61
N PRO A 120 19.93 -16.73 11.42
CA PRO A 120 19.14 -15.54 11.74
C PRO A 120 19.17 -15.15 13.21
N LYS A 121 19.59 -16.07 14.09
CA LYS A 121 19.69 -15.87 15.54
C LYS A 121 21.02 -15.25 15.97
N CYS A 122 21.99 -15.21 15.07
CA CYS A 122 23.33 -14.69 15.37
C CYS A 122 23.47 -13.23 14.91
N PHE A 123 24.37 -12.49 15.59
CA PHE A 123 24.80 -11.19 15.11
C PHE A 123 25.49 -11.30 13.76
N LEU A 124 25.24 -10.34 12.87
CA LEU A 124 25.87 -10.30 11.57
C LEU A 124 27.40 -10.13 11.72
N PRO A 125 28.19 -11.00 11.09
CA PRO A 125 29.63 -10.85 11.04
C PRO A 125 30.04 -9.51 10.42
N GLN A 126 31.21 -8.98 10.81
CA GLN A 126 31.70 -7.66 10.39
C GLN A 126 31.89 -7.52 8.87
N TRP A 127 32.14 -8.62 8.15
CA TRP A 127 32.28 -8.58 6.68
C TRP A 127 30.98 -8.30 5.95
N TYR A 128 29.83 -8.42 6.60
CA TYR A 128 28.54 -7.96 6.05
C TYR A 128 28.43 -6.43 6.14
N THR A 129 29.26 -5.72 5.37
CA THR A 129 29.24 -4.26 5.32
C THR A 129 27.87 -3.73 4.89
N ALA A 130 27.58 -2.46 5.21
CA ALA A 130 26.32 -1.82 4.79
C ALA A 130 26.13 -1.85 3.28
N SER A 131 27.20 -1.64 2.51
CA SER A 131 27.18 -1.70 1.04
C SER A 131 26.88 -3.11 0.53
N TYR A 132 27.44 -4.14 1.16
CA TYR A 132 27.17 -5.52 0.79
C TYR A 132 25.70 -5.87 1.06
N ARG A 133 25.20 -5.56 2.25
CA ARG A 133 23.80 -5.80 2.64
C ARG A 133 22.82 -5.11 1.69
N LEU A 134 23.09 -3.84 1.36
CA LEU A 134 22.27 -3.10 0.39
C LEU A 134 22.27 -3.78 -0.98
N LYS A 135 23.45 -4.18 -1.48
CA LYS A 135 23.58 -4.86 -2.78
C LYS A 135 22.79 -6.16 -2.83
N MET A 136 22.85 -6.98 -1.78
CA MET A 136 22.11 -8.24 -1.71
C MET A 136 20.59 -8.02 -1.76
N LYS A 137 20.10 -7.02 -1.06
CA LYS A 137 18.68 -6.67 -1.03
C LYS A 137 18.18 -6.10 -2.35
N LEU A 138 18.97 -5.25 -3.00
CA LEU A 138 18.64 -4.73 -4.32
C LEU A 138 18.59 -5.83 -5.39
N ARG A 139 19.36 -6.90 -5.23
CA ARG A 139 19.30 -8.08 -6.11
C ARG A 139 18.08 -8.96 -5.87
N ASN A 140 17.56 -8.94 -4.66
CA ASN A 140 16.39 -9.74 -4.29
C ASN A 140 15.35 -8.88 -3.52
N PRO A 141 14.59 -8.03 -4.23
CA PRO A 141 13.59 -7.16 -3.60
C PRO A 141 12.46 -7.95 -2.91
N LEU A 142 12.16 -9.17 -3.36
CA LEU A 142 11.15 -10.02 -2.73
C LEU A 142 11.54 -10.38 -1.29
N ALA A 143 12.82 -10.57 -1.03
CA ALA A 143 13.31 -10.87 0.33
C ALA A 143 12.95 -9.79 1.37
N ILE A 144 12.96 -8.52 0.96
CA ILE A 144 12.56 -7.40 1.83
C ILE A 144 11.06 -7.48 2.13
N ILE A 145 10.27 -7.82 1.13
CA ILE A 145 8.82 -7.95 1.27
C ILE A 145 8.47 -9.14 2.16
N GLU A 146 9.09 -10.29 1.95
CA GLU A 146 8.90 -11.49 2.77
C GLU A 146 9.31 -11.26 4.23
N TYR A 147 10.46 -10.63 4.45
CA TYR A 147 10.89 -10.22 5.78
C TYR A 147 9.86 -9.30 6.46
N PHE A 148 9.38 -8.28 5.73
CA PHE A 148 8.39 -7.36 6.27
C PHE A 148 7.09 -8.08 6.64
N HIS A 149 6.57 -8.96 5.79
CA HIS A 149 5.35 -9.73 6.08
C HIS A 149 5.53 -10.65 7.28
N THR A 150 6.65 -11.39 7.34
CA THR A 150 6.94 -12.26 8.48
C THR A 150 7.01 -11.48 9.79
N LEU A 151 7.66 -10.31 9.77
CA LEU A 151 7.74 -9.45 10.94
C LEU A 151 6.35 -8.94 11.36
N MET A 152 5.53 -8.51 10.40
CA MET A 152 4.17 -8.03 10.66
C MET A 152 3.28 -9.14 11.22
N ASP A 153 3.31 -10.32 10.63
CA ASP A 153 2.56 -11.48 11.14
C ASP A 153 3.00 -11.83 12.55
N THR A 154 4.30 -11.81 12.82
CA THR A 154 4.85 -12.06 14.15
C THR A 154 4.37 -11.03 15.19
N ILE A 155 4.38 -9.74 14.83
CA ILE A 155 3.91 -8.68 15.72
C ILE A 155 2.40 -8.81 15.95
N MET A 156 1.62 -9.10 14.91
CA MET A 156 0.17 -9.29 15.06
C MET A 156 -0.14 -10.48 15.98
N GLU A 157 0.58 -11.60 15.84
CA GLU A 157 0.39 -12.77 16.70
C GLU A 157 0.89 -12.52 18.14
N ALA A 158 2.12 -12.04 18.28
CA ALA A 158 2.79 -11.98 19.60
C ALA A 158 2.36 -10.78 20.45
N VAL A 159 1.89 -9.70 19.83
CA VAL A 159 1.56 -8.45 20.53
C VAL A 159 0.05 -8.24 20.60
N PHE A 160 -0.61 -8.28 19.45
CA PHE A 160 -2.03 -7.89 19.38
C PHE A 160 -2.96 -9.06 19.74
N LYS A 161 -2.72 -10.26 19.22
CA LYS A 161 -3.58 -11.41 19.54
C LYS A 161 -3.35 -11.96 20.96
N GLN A 162 -2.18 -11.69 21.55
CA GLN A 162 -1.94 -12.02 22.97
C GLN A 162 -2.57 -11.01 23.95
N GLY A 163 -3.23 -9.99 23.44
CA GLY A 163 -3.96 -9.03 24.26
C GLY A 163 -3.08 -8.08 25.09
N ILE A 164 -1.80 -7.85 24.70
CA ILE A 164 -0.91 -6.93 25.43
C ILE A 164 -1.52 -5.53 25.57
N PHE A 165 -2.28 -5.10 24.57
CA PHE A 165 -3.01 -3.83 24.56
C PHE A 165 -4.53 -4.00 24.75
N GLY A 166 -4.98 -5.11 25.33
CA GLY A 166 -6.38 -5.52 25.38
C GLY A 166 -6.79 -6.31 24.13
N ASP A 167 -8.03 -6.82 24.12
CA ASP A 167 -8.54 -7.57 22.98
C ASP A 167 -8.59 -6.70 21.72
N LEU A 168 -8.09 -7.23 20.62
CA LEU A 168 -8.08 -6.53 19.34
C LEU A 168 -9.47 -6.52 18.72
N ARG A 169 -10.15 -5.38 18.77
CA ARG A 169 -11.46 -5.19 18.15
C ARG A 169 -11.37 -4.94 16.65
N HIS A 170 -10.47 -4.06 16.25
CA HIS A 170 -10.25 -3.67 14.85
C HIS A 170 -8.88 -3.04 14.67
N TYR A 171 -8.35 -3.10 13.48
CA TYR A 171 -7.18 -2.33 13.05
C TYR A 171 -7.28 -1.93 11.58
N TYR A 172 -6.65 -0.83 11.25
CA TYR A 172 -6.51 -0.35 9.88
C TYR A 172 -5.05 0.06 9.66
N GLY A 173 -4.40 -0.57 8.70
CA GLY A 173 -2.99 -0.31 8.41
C GLY A 173 -2.75 0.00 6.95
N MET A 174 -1.84 0.94 6.69
CA MET A 174 -1.39 1.34 5.36
C MET A 174 0.11 1.13 5.24
N ILE A 175 0.50 0.33 4.25
CA ILE A 175 1.90 0.09 3.94
C ILE A 175 2.35 1.14 2.93
N GLU A 176 3.45 1.80 3.23
CA GLU A 176 4.12 2.76 2.35
C GLU A 176 5.53 2.27 2.03
N TYR A 177 6.00 2.59 0.83
CA TYR A 177 7.37 2.32 0.42
C TYR A 177 8.16 3.62 0.47
N GLN A 178 9.18 3.65 1.33
CA GLN A 178 10.09 4.80 1.38
C GLN A 178 10.97 4.87 0.13
N GLY A 179 11.65 5.99 -0.09
CA GLY A 179 12.47 6.23 -1.29
C GLY A 179 13.57 5.19 -1.56
N ARG A 180 13.90 4.34 -0.57
CA ARG A 180 14.80 3.19 -0.70
C ARG A 180 14.08 1.87 -1.03
N GLY A 181 12.77 1.89 -1.26
CA GLY A 181 11.97 0.69 -1.52
C GLY A 181 11.67 -0.15 -0.29
N THR A 182 11.99 0.34 0.92
CA THR A 182 11.70 -0.38 2.16
C THR A 182 10.26 -0.12 2.61
N PRO A 183 9.48 -1.18 2.87
CA PRO A 183 8.12 -1.03 3.35
C PRO A 183 8.12 -0.62 4.82
N HIS A 184 7.23 0.29 5.17
CA HIS A 184 6.86 0.60 6.54
C HIS A 184 5.34 0.68 6.65
N ILE A 185 4.80 0.53 7.85
CA ILE A 185 3.37 0.55 8.07
C ILE A 185 2.98 1.64 9.07
N HIS A 186 1.92 2.36 8.72
CA HIS A 186 1.15 3.19 9.64
C HIS A 186 -0.12 2.42 9.98
N MET A 187 -0.36 2.19 11.24
CA MET A 187 -1.50 1.38 11.70
C MET A 187 -2.25 2.09 12.81
N MET A 188 -3.56 2.15 12.68
CA MET A 188 -4.50 2.55 13.71
C MET A 188 -5.12 1.30 14.31
N VAL A 189 -5.20 1.26 15.63
CA VAL A 189 -5.66 0.10 16.38
C VAL A 189 -6.78 0.50 17.34
N TRP A 190 -7.81 -0.34 17.38
CA TRP A 190 -8.96 -0.22 18.28
C TRP A 190 -8.95 -1.41 19.25
N PRO A 191 -8.20 -1.33 20.35
CA PRO A 191 -8.29 -2.33 21.39
C PRO A 191 -9.62 -2.19 22.14
N GLN A 192 -10.12 -3.32 22.62
CA GLN A 192 -11.24 -3.37 23.54
C GLN A 192 -10.70 -3.57 24.95
N PHE A 193 -10.74 -2.53 25.76
CA PHE A 193 -10.42 -2.67 27.16
C PHE A 193 -11.64 -3.24 27.91
N VAL A 194 -11.46 -4.38 28.51
CA VAL A 194 -12.44 -4.87 29.51
C VAL A 194 -12.11 -4.12 30.80
N LEU A 195 -12.97 -3.17 31.16
CA LEU A 195 -12.89 -2.57 32.48
C LEU A 195 -13.23 -3.70 33.48
N SER A 196 -12.23 -4.20 34.21
CA SER A 196 -12.46 -5.05 35.36
C SER A 196 -13.20 -4.22 36.40
N ASN A 197 -14.44 -4.60 36.70
CA ASN A 197 -15.21 -4.09 37.80
C ASN A 197 -14.54 -4.47 39.14
#